data_51aff77c39907580c877fbfb273c66ac
#
_entry.id   51aff77c39907580c877fbfb273c66ac
#
_cell.length_a   1.000
_cell.length_b   1.000
_cell.length_c   1.000
_cell.angle_alpha   90.00
_cell.angle_beta   90.00
_cell.angle_gamma   90.00
#
_symmetry.space_group_name_H-M   'P 1'
#
loop_
_entity.id
_entity.type
_entity.pdbx_description
1 polymer ?
#
loop_
_entity_poly.entity_id
_entity_poly.type
_entity_poly.pdbx_seq_one_letter_code
_entity_poly.pdbx_strand_id
1 'polypeptide(L)'
;MASNQKFNKHAVYNQLKHVSRELKYPKNIDIDKNRSHLNYSLAPERNLTEFEYLKKRLDEIYIHSDRQDINYMSGWIITKPKELPDEYEEKFFRACYDFLCNRYGGDKNVISADVHKDESGEPHLHFCFVPVAQNIPNENMVKVINYLKENPDANNTKATKELGISRKTVRRYRNCTDKDIKYEKLSAKDVINKADLQSFHQDLQKYLDKLRIPARVYTGITKARGGNMTVQQLKMQRNHLIEHGGNVDEIVKTIDNILNEFDNGII
;
A
#
# COMPACT_ATOMS: atom_id res chain seq x y z
N MET A 1 8.36 -12.93 -3.65
CA MET A 1 7.25 -12.94 -2.67
C MET A 1 6.60 -11.56 -2.61
N ALA A 2 5.34 -11.43 -2.10
CA ALA A 2 4.70 -10.12 -1.98
C ALA A 2 4.23 -9.87 -0.54
N SER A 3 4.47 -8.66 -0.03
CA SER A 3 4.04 -8.22 1.29
C SER A 3 3.44 -6.83 1.25
N ASN A 4 2.45 -6.56 2.13
CA ASN A 4 1.79 -5.26 2.21
C ASN A 4 2.17 -4.54 3.50
N GLN A 5 2.38 -3.23 3.38
CA GLN A 5 2.65 -2.32 4.50
C GLN A 5 1.67 -1.14 4.46
N LYS A 6 1.38 -0.56 5.61
CA LYS A 6 0.49 0.59 5.76
C LYS A 6 1.24 1.71 6.47
N PHE A 7 1.12 2.93 5.95
CA PHE A 7 1.88 4.08 6.42
C PHE A 7 0.94 5.18 6.89
N ASN A 8 1.06 5.55 8.15
CA ASN A 8 0.39 6.72 8.70
C ASN A 8 1.12 8.02 8.31
N LYS A 9 0.56 9.17 8.68
CA LYS A 9 1.07 10.51 8.34
C LYS A 9 2.57 10.69 8.63
N HIS A 10 3.06 10.12 9.74
CA HIS A 10 4.47 10.25 10.14
C HIS A 10 5.40 9.30 9.39
N ALA A 11 4.92 8.11 9.05
CA ALA A 11 5.73 7.10 8.38
C ALA A 11 5.90 7.36 6.87
N VAL A 12 4.92 8.02 6.24
CA VAL A 12 4.90 8.26 4.79
C VAL A 12 6.16 8.94 4.29
N TYR A 13 6.60 10.03 4.94
CA TYR A 13 7.75 10.81 4.49
C TYR A 13 9.04 10.00 4.49
N ASN A 14 9.27 9.22 5.55
CA ASN A 14 10.45 8.36 5.63
C ASN A 14 10.40 7.22 4.61
N GLN A 15 9.21 6.68 4.37
CA GLN A 15 9.03 5.63 3.36
C GLN A 15 9.32 6.13 1.95
N LEU A 16 8.76 7.27 1.56
CA LEU A 16 9.03 7.84 0.24
C LEU A 16 10.51 8.14 0.04
N LYS A 17 11.17 8.75 1.03
CA LYS A 17 12.63 8.98 0.97
C LYS A 17 13.47 7.70 0.93
N HIS A 18 12.99 6.63 1.55
CA HIS A 18 13.66 5.33 1.45
C HIS A 18 13.54 4.79 0.02
N VAL A 19 12.37 4.85 -0.56
CA VAL A 19 12.10 4.32 -1.90
C VAL A 19 12.82 5.14 -2.98
N SER A 20 12.82 6.49 -2.87
CA SER A 20 13.52 7.38 -3.80
C SER A 20 15.05 7.43 -3.60
N ARG A 21 15.58 6.73 -2.60
CA ARG A 21 17.02 6.77 -2.23
C ARG A 21 17.51 8.15 -1.77
N GLU A 22 16.62 9.04 -1.34
CA GLU A 22 16.97 10.39 -0.85
C GLU A 22 17.47 10.41 0.60
N LEU A 23 17.42 9.29 1.32
CA LEU A 23 17.95 9.22 2.69
C LEU A 23 19.46 9.32 2.69
N LYS A 24 19.97 10.39 3.30
CA LYS A 24 21.43 10.62 3.45
C LYS A 24 22.10 9.50 4.24
N TYR A 25 21.41 8.97 5.27
CA TYR A 25 21.85 7.88 6.12
C TYR A 25 20.75 6.81 6.18
N PRO A 26 20.70 5.88 5.22
CA PRO A 26 19.73 4.81 5.25
C PRO A 26 20.00 3.89 6.45
N LYS A 27 18.93 3.50 7.15
CA LYS A 27 19.03 2.51 8.24
C LYS A 27 19.36 1.10 7.72
N ASN A 28 19.03 0.84 6.44
CA ASN A 28 19.36 -0.40 5.79
C ASN A 28 20.82 -0.35 5.34
N ILE A 29 21.65 -1.13 6.02
CA ILE A 29 23.09 -1.26 5.72
C ILE A 29 23.36 -2.08 4.46
N ASP A 30 22.35 -2.79 3.95
CA ASP A 30 22.47 -3.67 2.78
C ASP A 30 22.40 -2.91 1.45
N ILE A 31 22.19 -1.59 1.49
CA ILE A 31 22.15 -0.76 0.28
C ILE A 31 23.56 -0.52 -0.26
N ASP A 32 23.84 -1.06 -1.45
CA ASP A 32 25.07 -0.78 -2.20
C ASP A 32 24.87 0.44 -3.13
N LYS A 33 25.37 1.59 -2.71
CA LYS A 33 25.27 2.84 -3.48
C LYS A 33 25.90 2.76 -4.88
N ASN A 34 26.87 1.85 -5.10
CA ASN A 34 27.46 1.69 -6.42
C ASN A 34 26.50 1.02 -7.40
N ARG A 35 25.48 0.33 -6.90
CA ARG A 35 24.43 -0.33 -7.70
C ARG A 35 23.14 0.49 -7.82
N SER A 36 23.00 1.61 -7.10
CA SER A 36 21.76 2.42 -7.12
C SER A 36 21.41 2.97 -8.51
N HIS A 37 22.38 3.08 -9.42
CA HIS A 37 22.14 3.45 -10.82
C HIS A 37 21.37 2.38 -11.61
N LEU A 38 21.24 1.16 -11.08
CA LEU A 38 20.46 0.07 -11.67
C LEU A 38 18.97 0.14 -11.31
N ASN A 39 18.63 0.95 -10.30
CA ASN A 39 17.23 1.16 -9.90
C ASN A 39 16.49 1.92 -10.97
N TYR A 40 15.19 1.65 -11.11
CA TYR A 40 14.35 2.36 -12.07
C TYR A 40 12.91 2.48 -11.58
N SER A 41 12.21 3.52 -12.04
CA SER A 41 10.81 3.77 -11.71
C SER A 41 9.88 3.28 -12.81
N LEU A 42 8.73 2.73 -12.38
CA LEU A 42 7.61 2.34 -13.24
C LEU A 42 6.43 3.31 -13.10
N ALA A 43 6.48 4.23 -12.12
CA ALA A 43 5.44 5.22 -11.91
C ALA A 43 5.37 6.20 -13.09
N PRO A 44 4.20 6.79 -13.37
CA PRO A 44 4.08 7.86 -14.37
C PRO A 44 4.98 9.06 -14.03
N GLU A 45 5.63 9.62 -15.03
CA GLU A 45 6.36 10.88 -14.85
C GLU A 45 5.43 12.03 -14.45
N ARG A 46 5.85 12.83 -13.49
CA ARG A 46 5.08 13.96 -12.95
C ARG A 46 5.99 15.14 -12.67
N ASN A 47 5.46 16.36 -12.87
CA ASN A 47 6.15 17.62 -12.50
C ASN A 47 6.01 17.94 -10.99
N LEU A 48 5.82 16.94 -10.15
CA LEU A 48 5.67 17.04 -8.70
C LEU A 48 6.52 15.96 -8.04
N THR A 49 7.09 16.27 -6.89
CA THR A 49 7.67 15.24 -6.05
C THR A 49 6.59 14.27 -5.58
N GLU A 50 6.95 13.05 -5.23
CA GLU A 50 6.03 12.02 -4.72
C GLU A 50 5.22 12.52 -3.52
N PHE A 51 5.88 13.29 -2.63
CA PHE A 51 5.22 13.85 -1.47
C PHE A 51 4.22 14.97 -1.81
N GLU A 52 4.53 15.82 -2.78
CA GLU A 52 3.60 16.84 -3.29
C GLU A 52 2.42 16.21 -4.00
N TYR A 53 2.68 15.17 -4.81
CA TYR A 53 1.62 14.41 -5.47
C TYR A 53 0.71 13.70 -4.48
N LEU A 54 1.27 13.09 -3.44
CA LEU A 54 0.47 12.50 -2.36
C LEU A 54 -0.43 13.54 -1.70
N LYS A 55 0.09 14.72 -1.35
CA LYS A 55 -0.73 15.80 -0.78
C LYS A 55 -1.87 16.20 -1.72
N LYS A 56 -1.55 16.44 -2.99
CA LYS A 56 -2.55 16.75 -4.01
C LYS A 56 -3.64 15.68 -4.05
N ARG A 57 -3.27 14.40 -4.09
CA ARG A 57 -4.24 13.30 -4.15
C ARG A 57 -5.10 13.21 -2.89
N LEU A 58 -4.53 13.44 -1.72
CA LEU A 58 -5.29 13.48 -0.45
C LEU A 58 -6.27 14.66 -0.40
N ASP A 59 -5.94 15.80 -1.00
CA ASP A 59 -6.85 16.95 -1.09
C ASP A 59 -8.06 16.70 -2.00
N GLU A 60 -7.95 15.78 -2.95
CA GLU A 60 -9.03 15.41 -3.87
C GLU A 60 -10.07 14.49 -3.24
N ILE A 61 -9.74 13.76 -2.18
CA ILE A 61 -10.58 12.71 -1.57
C ILE A 61 -11.10 13.13 -0.18
N TYR A 62 -12.17 12.48 0.27
CA TYR A 62 -12.70 12.67 1.61
C TYR A 62 -11.86 11.95 2.65
N ILE A 63 -11.45 12.66 3.69
CA ILE A 63 -10.76 12.11 4.86
C ILE A 63 -11.64 12.31 6.08
N HIS A 64 -12.16 11.22 6.61
CA HIS A 64 -13.16 11.24 7.69
C HIS A 64 -12.68 11.90 8.99
N SER A 65 -11.38 11.86 9.26
CA SER A 65 -10.81 12.30 10.54
C SER A 65 -9.33 12.62 10.36
N ASP A 66 -8.79 13.49 11.21
CA ASP A 66 -7.35 13.83 11.26
C ASP A 66 -6.61 13.06 12.38
N ARG A 67 -7.01 11.84 12.69
CA ARG A 67 -6.34 10.99 13.69
C ARG A 67 -4.97 10.56 13.19
N GLN A 68 -4.02 10.43 14.13
CA GLN A 68 -2.63 10.08 13.81
C GLN A 68 -2.45 8.64 13.30
N ASP A 69 -3.39 7.73 13.60
CA ASP A 69 -3.37 6.32 13.23
C ASP A 69 -3.96 6.04 11.83
N ILE A 70 -4.44 7.07 11.13
CA ILE A 70 -4.97 6.92 9.77
C ILE A 70 -3.82 6.58 8.82
N ASN A 71 -4.04 5.54 8.01
CA ASN A 71 -3.11 5.16 6.95
C ASN A 71 -3.36 6.03 5.71
N TYR A 72 -2.41 6.92 5.42
CA TYR A 72 -2.46 7.83 4.28
C TYR A 72 -1.97 7.17 2.99
N MET A 73 -1.10 6.19 3.14
CA MET A 73 -0.49 5.46 2.04
C MET A 73 -0.38 3.99 2.40
N SER A 74 -0.45 3.13 1.41
CA SER A 74 -0.09 1.72 1.52
C SER A 74 0.96 1.37 0.49
N GLY A 75 1.74 0.34 0.79
CA GLY A 75 2.77 -0.14 -0.12
C GLY A 75 2.74 -1.65 -0.26
N TRP A 76 3.06 -2.13 -1.45
CA TRP A 76 3.40 -3.51 -1.72
C TRP A 76 4.89 -3.61 -2.04
N ILE A 77 5.52 -4.64 -1.50
CA ILE A 77 6.86 -5.06 -1.91
C ILE A 77 6.69 -6.38 -2.63
N ILE A 78 7.12 -6.45 -3.90
CA ILE A 78 7.08 -7.67 -4.70
C ILE A 78 8.50 -8.02 -5.14
N THR A 79 9.03 -9.11 -4.61
CA THR A 79 10.37 -9.61 -4.94
C THR A 79 10.30 -10.52 -6.17
N LYS A 80 11.27 -10.39 -7.07
CA LYS A 80 11.48 -11.28 -8.21
C LYS A 80 11.70 -12.71 -7.71
N PRO A 81 10.97 -13.72 -8.24
CA PRO A 81 11.31 -15.12 -7.94
C PRO A 81 12.72 -15.45 -8.41
N LYS A 82 13.49 -16.16 -7.59
CA LYS A 82 14.88 -16.52 -7.89
C LYS A 82 15.01 -17.35 -9.16
N GLU A 83 14.02 -18.20 -9.42
CA GLU A 83 13.98 -19.08 -10.57
C GLU A 83 13.59 -18.38 -11.87
N LEU A 84 13.12 -17.10 -11.79
CA LEU A 84 12.72 -16.34 -12.96
C LEU A 84 13.99 -15.90 -13.73
N PRO A 85 14.14 -16.28 -15.02
CA PRO A 85 15.28 -15.82 -15.82
C PRO A 85 15.33 -14.29 -15.93
N ASP A 86 16.54 -13.72 -15.95
CA ASP A 86 16.74 -12.27 -15.93
C ASP A 86 16.12 -11.55 -17.14
N GLU A 87 15.99 -12.22 -18.28
CA GLU A 87 15.32 -11.73 -19.48
C GLU A 87 13.84 -11.41 -19.27
N TYR A 88 13.23 -11.99 -18.23
CA TYR A 88 11.83 -11.71 -17.86
C TYR A 88 11.67 -10.65 -16.77
N GLU A 89 12.75 -10.15 -16.17
CA GLU A 89 12.70 -9.26 -15.01
C GLU A 89 11.87 -8.01 -15.27
N GLU A 90 12.19 -7.26 -16.33
CA GLU A 90 11.47 -6.02 -16.65
C GLU A 90 9.98 -6.30 -16.97
N LYS A 91 9.71 -7.35 -17.73
CA LYS A 91 8.34 -7.77 -18.06
C LYS A 91 7.57 -8.19 -16.81
N PHE A 92 8.22 -8.87 -15.87
CA PHE A 92 7.64 -9.26 -14.59
C PHE A 92 7.26 -8.05 -13.75
N PHE A 93 8.17 -7.10 -13.54
CA PHE A 93 7.89 -5.93 -12.73
C PHE A 93 6.85 -5.01 -13.38
N ARG A 94 6.87 -4.87 -14.70
CA ARG A 94 5.82 -4.13 -15.43
C ARG A 94 4.45 -4.81 -15.23
N ALA A 95 4.37 -6.11 -15.35
CA ALA A 95 3.13 -6.84 -15.11
C ALA A 95 2.65 -6.73 -13.65
N CYS A 96 3.57 -6.76 -12.66
CA CYS A 96 3.23 -6.52 -11.26
C CYS A 96 2.69 -5.10 -11.05
N TYR A 97 3.31 -4.09 -11.67
CA TYR A 97 2.82 -2.72 -11.64
C TYR A 97 1.41 -2.61 -12.21
N ASP A 98 1.17 -3.12 -13.41
CA ASP A 98 -0.14 -3.05 -14.08
C ASP A 98 -1.22 -3.77 -13.26
N PHE A 99 -0.90 -4.91 -12.68
CA PHE A 99 -1.79 -5.65 -11.78
C PHE A 99 -2.17 -4.82 -10.56
N LEU A 100 -1.18 -4.22 -9.87
CA LEU A 100 -1.39 -3.40 -8.68
C LEU A 100 -2.16 -2.12 -9.01
N CYS A 101 -1.78 -1.46 -10.10
CA CYS A 101 -2.42 -0.25 -10.58
C CYS A 101 -3.92 -0.49 -10.85
N ASN A 102 -4.25 -1.55 -11.61
CA ASN A 102 -5.63 -1.93 -11.90
C ASN A 102 -6.41 -2.33 -10.63
N ARG A 103 -5.76 -3.03 -9.69
CA ARG A 103 -6.40 -3.49 -8.45
C ARG A 103 -6.73 -2.34 -7.49
N TYR A 104 -5.92 -1.28 -7.46
CA TYR A 104 -6.04 -0.20 -6.48
C TYR A 104 -6.46 1.15 -7.06
N GLY A 105 -7.13 1.13 -8.21
CA GLY A 105 -7.87 2.28 -8.74
C GLY A 105 -7.11 3.17 -9.71
N GLY A 106 -6.07 2.64 -10.34
CA GLY A 106 -5.37 3.26 -11.46
C GLY A 106 -4.24 4.20 -11.05
N ASP A 107 -3.53 4.71 -12.06
CA ASP A 107 -2.34 5.56 -11.93
C ASP A 107 -2.53 6.79 -11.05
N LYS A 108 -3.75 7.32 -10.98
CA LYS A 108 -4.07 8.46 -10.10
C LYS A 108 -3.83 8.21 -8.63
N ASN A 109 -3.88 6.94 -8.20
CA ASN A 109 -3.65 6.56 -6.81
C ASN A 109 -2.20 6.13 -6.55
N VAL A 110 -1.41 5.86 -7.60
CA VAL A 110 0.00 5.47 -7.47
C VAL A 110 0.84 6.69 -7.07
N ILE A 111 1.63 6.56 -6.03
CA ILE A 111 2.55 7.60 -5.55
C ILE A 111 3.95 7.35 -6.06
N SER A 112 4.48 6.15 -5.85
CA SER A 112 5.74 5.68 -6.40
C SER A 112 5.68 4.21 -6.77
N ALA A 113 6.55 3.78 -7.69
CA ALA A 113 6.68 2.39 -8.08
C ALA A 113 8.12 2.13 -8.56
N ASP A 114 9.02 1.84 -7.64
CA ASP A 114 10.45 1.80 -7.88
C ASP A 114 10.98 0.38 -7.71
N VAL A 115 11.74 -0.08 -8.70
CA VAL A 115 12.43 -1.36 -8.68
C VAL A 115 13.83 -1.14 -8.12
N HIS A 116 14.12 -1.79 -7.00
CA HIS A 116 15.41 -1.75 -6.35
C HIS A 116 16.24 -2.98 -6.72
N LYS A 117 17.46 -2.70 -7.14
CA LYS A 117 18.50 -3.68 -7.52
C LYS A 117 19.78 -3.49 -6.71
N ASP A 118 19.78 -2.57 -5.78
CA ASP A 118 20.91 -2.12 -4.98
C ASP A 118 20.88 -2.62 -3.54
N GLU A 119 19.98 -3.51 -3.19
CA GLU A 119 19.94 -4.17 -1.89
C GLU A 119 20.46 -5.61 -1.98
N SER A 120 20.78 -6.21 -0.84
CA SER A 120 21.07 -7.65 -0.78
C SER A 120 19.81 -8.46 -1.11
N GLY A 121 19.96 -9.55 -1.83
CA GLY A 121 18.85 -10.39 -2.28
C GLY A 121 18.38 -10.09 -3.70
N GLU A 122 17.24 -10.63 -4.06
CA GLU A 122 16.67 -10.45 -5.40
C GLU A 122 16.07 -9.05 -5.61
N PRO A 123 16.09 -8.54 -6.85
CA PRO A 123 15.42 -7.30 -7.20
C PRO A 123 13.95 -7.29 -6.74
N HIS A 124 13.48 -6.14 -6.28
CA HIS A 124 12.11 -6.02 -5.77
C HIS A 124 11.47 -4.67 -6.10
N LEU A 125 10.17 -4.73 -6.36
CA LEU A 125 9.34 -3.56 -6.62
C LEU A 125 8.76 -3.03 -5.31
N HIS A 126 8.97 -1.75 -5.02
CA HIS A 126 8.19 -0.97 -4.06
C HIS A 126 7.08 -0.24 -4.79
N PHE A 127 5.84 -0.59 -4.51
CA PHE A 127 4.66 0.06 -5.09
C PHE A 127 3.89 0.78 -3.99
N CYS A 128 3.90 2.10 -3.97
CA CYS A 128 3.24 2.94 -2.98
C CYS A 128 2.00 3.62 -3.59
N PHE A 129 0.87 3.58 -2.89
CA PHE A 129 -0.39 4.12 -3.38
C PHE A 129 -1.29 4.66 -2.27
N VAL A 130 -2.20 5.57 -2.63
CA VAL A 130 -3.27 6.05 -1.73
C VAL A 130 -4.42 5.05 -1.75
N PRO A 131 -4.82 4.46 -0.63
CA PRO A 131 -5.90 3.48 -0.58
C PRO A 131 -7.27 4.16 -0.63
N VAL A 132 -7.76 4.35 -1.84
CA VAL A 132 -9.00 5.08 -2.13
C VAL A 132 -10.17 4.12 -2.31
N ALA A 133 -11.21 4.29 -1.51
CA ALA A 133 -12.48 3.57 -1.63
C ALA A 133 -13.60 4.48 -2.15
N GLN A 134 -14.66 3.88 -2.67
CA GLN A 134 -15.88 4.60 -3.02
C GLN A 134 -16.50 5.21 -1.76
N ASN A 135 -16.95 6.45 -1.89
CA ASN A 135 -17.71 7.16 -0.87
C ASN A 135 -19.09 7.48 -1.42
N ILE A 136 -20.12 7.09 -0.70
CA ILE A 136 -21.51 7.47 -1.04
C ILE A 136 -21.92 8.55 -0.04
N PRO A 137 -21.90 9.83 -0.43
CA PRO A 137 -22.31 10.90 0.46
C PRO A 137 -23.78 10.73 0.88
N ASN A 138 -24.07 11.10 2.12
CA ASN A 138 -25.45 11.07 2.60
C ASN A 138 -26.31 12.07 1.81
N GLU A 139 -27.43 11.63 1.23
CA GLU A 139 -28.30 12.46 0.40
C GLU A 139 -28.80 13.73 1.12
N ASN A 140 -29.16 13.61 2.40
CA ASN A 140 -29.59 14.77 3.17
C ASN A 140 -28.44 15.77 3.41
N MET A 141 -27.20 15.28 3.53
CA MET A 141 -26.01 16.12 3.60
C MET A 141 -25.83 16.92 2.30
N VAL A 142 -25.91 16.23 1.16
CA VAL A 142 -25.82 16.86 -0.17
C VAL A 142 -26.93 17.93 -0.35
N LYS A 143 -28.18 17.60 0.01
CA LYS A 143 -29.31 18.54 -0.06
C LYS A 143 -29.07 19.78 0.80
N VAL A 144 -28.60 19.61 2.03
CA VAL A 144 -28.32 20.72 2.96
C VAL A 144 -27.21 21.62 2.44
N ILE A 145 -26.10 21.03 1.98
CA ILE A 145 -24.94 21.79 1.46
C ILE A 145 -25.37 22.62 0.24
N ASN A 146 -26.03 22.01 -0.74
CA ASN A 146 -26.45 22.71 -1.96
C ASN A 146 -27.43 23.82 -1.65
N TYR A 147 -28.43 23.56 -0.79
CA TYR A 147 -29.39 24.58 -0.39
C TYR A 147 -28.73 25.79 0.29
N LEU A 148 -27.77 25.54 1.21
CA LEU A 148 -27.10 26.63 1.92
C LEU A 148 -26.12 27.43 1.04
N LYS A 149 -25.59 26.83 -0.02
CA LYS A 149 -24.81 27.57 -1.05
C LYS A 149 -25.68 28.58 -1.80
N GLU A 150 -26.87 28.15 -2.17
CA GLU A 150 -27.85 29.02 -2.87
C GLU A 150 -28.53 30.03 -1.92
N ASN A 151 -28.61 29.70 -0.63
CA ASN A 151 -29.26 30.48 0.41
C ASN A 151 -28.37 30.68 1.64
N PRO A 152 -27.27 31.44 1.56
CA PRO A 152 -26.27 31.55 2.63
C PRO A 152 -26.85 32.12 3.94
N ASP A 153 -27.86 32.98 3.87
CA ASP A 153 -28.51 33.61 5.02
C ASP A 153 -29.65 32.77 5.62
N ALA A 154 -29.95 31.60 5.03
CA ALA A 154 -31.04 30.76 5.54
C ALA A 154 -30.71 30.19 6.92
N ASN A 155 -31.62 30.40 7.89
CA ASN A 155 -31.50 29.75 9.19
C ASN A 155 -31.97 28.29 9.15
N ASN A 156 -31.71 27.53 10.22
CA ASN A 156 -32.07 26.11 10.28
C ASN A 156 -33.56 25.85 10.13
N THR A 157 -34.41 26.75 10.58
CA THR A 157 -35.87 26.61 10.49
C THR A 157 -36.35 26.75 9.05
N LYS A 158 -35.82 27.73 8.30
CA LYS A 158 -36.13 27.93 6.89
C LYS A 158 -35.65 26.73 6.07
N ALA A 159 -34.38 26.29 6.25
CA ALA A 159 -33.84 25.12 5.57
C ALA A 159 -34.62 23.83 5.88
N THR A 160 -35.07 23.64 7.14
CA THR A 160 -35.91 22.50 7.53
C THR A 160 -37.22 22.47 6.76
N LYS A 161 -37.89 23.63 6.68
CA LYS A 161 -39.17 23.74 6.00
C LYS A 161 -39.08 23.49 4.50
N GLU A 162 -38.06 24.06 3.86
CA GLU A 162 -37.90 23.97 2.40
C GLU A 162 -37.36 22.62 1.93
N LEU A 163 -36.47 22.03 2.70
CA LEU A 163 -35.88 20.71 2.35
C LEU A 163 -36.71 19.51 2.81
N GLY A 164 -37.70 19.71 3.69
CA GLY A 164 -38.46 18.61 4.29
C GLY A 164 -37.58 17.69 5.18
N ILE A 165 -36.45 18.20 5.67
CA ILE A 165 -35.46 17.44 6.47
C ILE A 165 -35.55 17.89 7.93
N SER A 166 -35.39 16.98 8.89
CA SER A 166 -35.47 17.33 10.31
C SER A 166 -34.48 18.44 10.70
N ARG A 167 -34.87 19.31 11.62
CA ARG A 167 -33.98 20.39 12.14
C ARG A 167 -32.68 19.86 12.72
N LYS A 168 -32.72 18.67 13.35
CA LYS A 168 -31.52 17.99 13.88
C LYS A 168 -30.54 17.61 12.74
N THR A 169 -31.08 17.14 11.62
CA THR A 169 -30.29 16.77 10.44
C THR A 169 -29.69 18.00 9.76
N VAL A 170 -30.48 19.06 9.57
CA VAL A 170 -30.00 20.33 9.02
C VAL A 170 -28.87 20.90 9.89
N ARG A 171 -29.07 20.95 11.22
CA ARG A 171 -28.03 21.41 12.15
C ARG A 171 -26.74 20.58 12.07
N ARG A 172 -26.87 19.26 11.89
CA ARG A 172 -25.73 18.34 11.77
C ARG A 172 -24.87 18.65 10.54
N TYR A 173 -25.50 18.95 9.41
CA TYR A 173 -24.82 19.14 8.13
C TYR A 173 -24.55 20.59 7.75
N ARG A 174 -24.98 21.56 8.56
CA ARG A 174 -24.86 22.99 8.25
C ARG A 174 -23.42 23.45 8.00
N ASN A 175 -22.46 22.88 8.70
CA ASN A 175 -21.05 23.24 8.59
C ASN A 175 -20.26 22.32 7.64
N CYS A 176 -20.96 21.38 6.98
CA CYS A 176 -20.32 20.53 5.96
C CYS A 176 -20.09 21.34 4.67
N THR A 177 -19.07 20.93 3.93
CA THR A 177 -18.61 21.59 2.70
C THR A 177 -18.56 20.59 1.55
N ASP A 178 -18.17 21.02 0.35
CA ASP A 178 -17.94 20.14 -0.81
C ASP A 178 -16.90 19.06 -0.54
N LYS A 179 -16.00 19.30 0.39
CA LYS A 179 -15.03 18.28 0.81
C LYS A 179 -15.69 17.05 1.43
N ASP A 180 -16.86 17.25 2.07
CA ASP A 180 -17.61 16.19 2.75
C ASP A 180 -18.47 15.35 1.79
N ILE A 181 -18.78 15.89 0.59
CA ILE A 181 -19.56 15.20 -0.45
C ILE A 181 -18.72 14.55 -1.55
N LYS A 182 -17.42 14.41 -1.36
CA LYS A 182 -16.55 13.72 -2.33
C LYS A 182 -16.92 12.24 -2.45
N TYR A 183 -16.94 11.73 -3.68
CA TYR A 183 -17.29 10.35 -4.01
C TYR A 183 -16.16 9.35 -3.81
N GLU A 184 -14.97 9.83 -3.48
CA GLU A 184 -13.81 9.03 -3.12
C GLU A 184 -13.40 9.35 -1.70
N LYS A 185 -13.03 8.33 -0.92
CA LYS A 185 -12.56 8.48 0.47
C LYS A 185 -11.28 7.72 0.72
N LEU A 186 -10.47 8.23 1.63
CA LEU A 186 -9.32 7.51 2.17
C LEU A 186 -9.80 6.39 3.09
N SER A 187 -9.54 5.13 2.72
CA SER A 187 -9.90 3.99 3.55
C SER A 187 -9.06 2.75 3.28
N ALA A 188 -7.90 2.65 3.93
CA ALA A 188 -7.08 1.45 3.83
C ALA A 188 -7.81 0.17 4.29
N LYS A 189 -8.76 0.28 5.22
CA LYS A 189 -9.55 -0.84 5.71
C LYS A 189 -10.50 -1.41 4.65
N ASP A 190 -11.11 -0.54 3.84
CA ASP A 190 -12.07 -0.96 2.80
C ASP A 190 -11.33 -1.52 1.58
N VAL A 191 -10.15 -0.98 1.26
CA VAL A 191 -9.35 -1.32 0.08
C VAL A 191 -8.50 -2.56 0.33
N ILE A 192 -7.75 -2.58 1.44
CA ILE A 192 -6.83 -3.67 1.80
C ILE A 192 -7.41 -4.40 3.00
N ASN A 193 -8.50 -5.10 2.77
CA ASN A 193 -9.19 -5.92 3.75
C ASN A 193 -8.68 -7.37 3.73
N LYS A 194 -9.22 -8.20 4.64
CA LYS A 194 -8.83 -9.61 4.74
C LYS A 194 -9.05 -10.40 3.45
N ALA A 195 -10.15 -10.14 2.74
CA ALA A 195 -10.46 -10.83 1.48
C ALA A 195 -9.47 -10.45 0.38
N ASP A 196 -9.13 -9.14 0.27
CA ASP A 196 -8.12 -8.65 -0.65
C ASP A 196 -6.76 -9.32 -0.42
N LEU A 197 -6.30 -9.36 0.83
CA LEU A 197 -5.02 -9.99 1.18
C LEU A 197 -5.01 -11.51 0.94
N GLN A 198 -6.14 -12.20 1.17
CA GLN A 198 -6.25 -13.65 0.96
C GLN A 198 -6.22 -14.03 -0.53
N SER A 199 -6.81 -13.21 -1.41
CA SER A 199 -6.86 -13.49 -2.84
C SER A 199 -5.61 -13.01 -3.59
N PHE A 200 -4.85 -12.07 -3.03
CA PHE A 200 -3.79 -11.33 -3.71
C PHE A 200 -2.81 -12.22 -4.49
N HIS A 201 -2.18 -13.18 -3.83
CA HIS A 201 -1.15 -14.00 -4.46
C HIS A 201 -1.73 -14.90 -5.58
N GLN A 202 -2.93 -15.44 -5.39
CA GLN A 202 -3.60 -16.23 -6.41
C GLN A 202 -3.98 -15.39 -7.62
N ASP A 203 -4.48 -14.18 -7.39
CA ASP A 203 -4.90 -13.28 -8.46
C ASP A 203 -3.67 -12.77 -9.23
N LEU A 204 -2.58 -12.43 -8.55
CA LEU A 204 -1.31 -12.07 -9.19
C LEU A 204 -0.77 -13.24 -10.02
N GLN A 205 -0.75 -14.47 -9.49
CA GLN A 205 -0.31 -15.65 -10.25
C GLN A 205 -1.11 -15.83 -11.52
N LYS A 206 -2.46 -15.80 -11.43
CA LYS A 206 -3.34 -15.91 -12.62
C LYS A 206 -3.05 -14.81 -13.65
N TYR A 207 -2.74 -13.60 -13.18
CA TYR A 207 -2.41 -12.49 -14.08
C TYR A 207 -1.10 -12.72 -14.83
N LEU A 208 -0.06 -13.19 -14.11
CA LEU A 208 1.24 -13.52 -14.69
C LEU A 208 1.14 -14.69 -15.67
N ASP A 209 0.37 -15.73 -15.33
CA ASP A 209 0.11 -16.90 -16.20
C ASP A 209 -0.58 -16.47 -17.52
N LYS A 210 -1.57 -15.57 -17.43
CA LYS A 210 -2.24 -14.99 -18.60
C LYS A 210 -1.27 -14.26 -19.53
N LEU A 211 -0.26 -13.60 -18.98
CA LEU A 211 0.79 -12.89 -19.72
C LEU A 211 1.95 -13.82 -20.15
N ARG A 212 1.87 -15.12 -19.84
CA ARG A 212 2.90 -16.12 -20.10
C ARG A 212 4.26 -15.74 -19.53
N ILE A 213 4.25 -15.16 -18.31
CA ILE A 213 5.47 -14.88 -17.56
C ILE A 213 5.73 -16.09 -16.65
N PRO A 214 6.90 -16.77 -16.77
CA PRO A 214 7.17 -18.01 -16.04
C PRO A 214 7.57 -17.75 -14.57
N ALA A 215 6.88 -16.81 -13.91
CA ALA A 215 7.14 -16.45 -12.52
C ALA A 215 6.20 -17.21 -11.58
N ARG A 216 6.73 -17.76 -10.49
CA ARG A 216 5.94 -18.47 -9.49
C ARG A 216 5.84 -17.67 -8.20
N VAL A 217 4.75 -16.90 -8.04
CA VAL A 217 4.51 -16.02 -6.89
C VAL A 217 3.55 -16.61 -5.85
N TYR A 218 2.79 -17.64 -6.22
CA TYR A 218 1.89 -18.36 -5.32
C TYR A 218 2.39 -19.79 -5.10
N THR A 219 3.06 -20.01 -3.97
CA THR A 219 3.65 -21.33 -3.63
C THR A 219 2.82 -22.10 -2.60
N GLY A 220 1.92 -21.43 -1.86
CA GLY A 220 1.15 -22.03 -0.76
C GLY A 220 1.96 -22.31 0.52
N ILE A 221 3.28 -22.13 0.49
CA ILE A 221 4.21 -22.49 1.59
C ILE A 221 3.84 -21.75 2.88
N THR A 222 3.50 -20.46 2.80
CA THR A 222 3.14 -19.66 3.96
C THR A 222 1.93 -20.23 4.72
N LYS A 223 0.91 -20.70 3.98
CA LYS A 223 -0.27 -21.33 4.59
C LYS A 223 0.07 -22.66 5.25
N ALA A 224 0.91 -23.46 4.61
CA ALA A 224 1.37 -24.75 5.15
C ALA A 224 2.21 -24.58 6.43
N ARG A 225 2.90 -23.45 6.59
CA ARG A 225 3.74 -23.12 7.78
C ARG A 225 2.99 -22.33 8.87
N GLY A 226 1.67 -22.17 8.79
CA GLY A 226 0.85 -21.51 9.83
C GLY A 226 0.76 -19.99 9.73
N GLY A 227 1.29 -19.36 8.68
CA GLY A 227 1.17 -17.92 8.43
C GLY A 227 2.51 -17.21 8.18
N ASN A 228 2.44 -15.91 7.92
CA ASN A 228 3.62 -15.08 7.73
C ASN A 228 4.29 -14.74 9.07
N MET A 229 5.60 -14.93 9.12
CA MET A 229 6.44 -14.41 10.20
C MET A 229 7.33 -13.29 9.66
N THR A 230 7.56 -12.27 10.46
CA THR A 230 8.56 -11.24 10.12
C THR A 230 9.98 -11.79 10.28
N VAL A 231 10.96 -11.23 9.57
CA VAL A 231 12.38 -11.56 9.77
C VAL A 231 12.79 -11.45 11.24
N GLN A 232 12.28 -10.43 11.95
CA GLN A 232 12.54 -10.26 13.37
C GLN A 232 11.98 -11.41 14.21
N GLN A 233 10.77 -11.88 13.93
CA GLN A 233 10.16 -13.03 14.62
C GLN A 233 10.94 -14.32 14.33
N LEU A 234 11.40 -14.52 13.09
CA LEU A 234 12.24 -15.67 12.73
C LEU A 234 13.59 -15.63 13.46
N LYS A 235 14.24 -14.46 13.54
CA LYS A 235 15.50 -14.27 14.30
C LYS A 235 15.27 -14.51 15.81
N MET A 236 14.16 -14.04 16.38
CA MET A 236 13.82 -14.30 17.79
C MET A 236 13.56 -15.78 18.04
N GLN A 237 12.84 -16.45 17.15
CA GLN A 237 12.59 -17.89 17.25
C GLN A 237 13.88 -18.71 17.17
N ARG A 238 14.77 -18.34 16.24
CA ARG A 238 16.12 -18.94 16.15
C ARG A 238 16.89 -18.80 17.45
N ASN A 239 16.98 -17.58 18.00
CA ASN A 239 17.71 -17.33 19.25
C ASN A 239 17.13 -18.12 20.43
N HIS A 240 15.79 -18.14 20.55
CA HIS A 240 15.08 -18.91 21.58
C HIS A 240 15.41 -20.42 21.48
N LEU A 241 15.47 -20.97 20.27
CA LEU A 241 15.78 -22.38 20.07
C LEU A 241 17.26 -22.69 20.38
N ILE A 242 18.18 -21.77 20.08
CA ILE A 242 19.60 -21.89 20.44
C ILE A 242 19.77 -21.88 21.97
N GLU A 243 19.07 -21.02 22.68
CA GLU A 243 19.14 -20.86 24.14
C GLU A 243 18.54 -22.05 24.91
N HIS A 244 17.56 -22.77 24.33
CA HIS A 244 16.80 -23.83 25.03
C HIS A 244 17.16 -25.26 24.58
N GLY A 245 18.33 -25.48 23.96
CA GLY A 245 18.97 -26.81 23.84
C GLY A 245 18.28 -27.77 22.87
N GLY A 246 17.58 -27.30 21.86
CA GLY A 246 17.21 -28.13 20.70
C GLY A 246 18.43 -28.63 19.95
N ASN A 247 18.29 -29.62 19.06
CA ASN A 247 19.37 -29.99 18.14
C ASN A 247 19.74 -28.78 17.27
N VAL A 248 20.72 -28.01 17.77
CA VAL A 248 21.06 -26.66 17.30
C VAL A 248 21.39 -26.69 15.82
N ASP A 249 22.06 -27.72 15.35
CA ASP A 249 22.53 -27.81 13.95
C ASP A 249 21.36 -28.01 12.97
N GLU A 250 20.35 -28.79 13.34
CA GLU A 250 19.19 -29.06 12.50
C GLU A 250 18.22 -27.86 12.50
N ILE A 251 18.08 -27.22 13.66
CA ILE A 251 17.23 -26.03 13.85
C ILE A 251 17.86 -24.81 13.20
N VAL A 252 19.16 -24.58 13.39
CA VAL A 252 19.89 -23.48 12.72
C VAL A 252 19.84 -23.66 11.22
N LYS A 253 20.10 -24.89 10.72
CA LYS A 253 20.03 -25.21 9.29
C LYS A 253 18.63 -24.99 8.70
N THR A 254 17.58 -25.34 9.46
CA THR A 254 16.19 -25.11 9.04
C THR A 254 15.84 -23.62 9.03
N ILE A 255 16.25 -22.87 10.04
CA ILE A 255 15.99 -21.43 10.14
C ILE A 255 16.86 -20.63 9.17
N ASP A 256 18.14 -20.99 8.99
CA ASP A 256 18.99 -20.38 8.00
C ASP A 256 18.51 -20.67 6.57
N ASN A 257 17.96 -21.84 6.31
CA ASN A 257 17.26 -22.13 5.05
C ASN A 257 16.01 -21.25 4.90
N ILE A 258 15.22 -21.07 5.96
CA ILE A 258 14.04 -20.19 5.95
C ILE A 258 14.44 -18.73 5.78
N LEU A 259 15.49 -18.26 6.46
CA LEU A 259 16.03 -16.91 6.32
C LEU A 259 16.61 -16.69 4.92
N ASN A 260 17.36 -17.66 4.39
CA ASN A 260 17.90 -17.64 3.04
C ASN A 260 16.78 -17.69 1.98
N GLU A 261 15.71 -18.44 2.21
CA GLU A 261 14.51 -18.44 1.37
C GLU A 261 13.77 -17.09 1.48
N PHE A 262 13.82 -16.43 2.64
CA PHE A 262 13.25 -15.10 2.88
C PHE A 262 14.09 -14.01 2.20
N ASP A 263 15.41 -14.03 2.40
CA ASP A 263 16.36 -13.10 1.78
C ASP A 263 16.45 -13.31 0.26
N ASN A 264 16.16 -14.52 -0.22
CA ASN A 264 16.10 -14.86 -1.65
C ASN A 264 14.69 -14.78 -2.26
N GLY A 265 13.70 -14.23 -1.55
CA GLY A 265 12.35 -14.01 -2.07
C GLY A 265 11.50 -15.25 -2.33
N ILE A 266 11.89 -16.42 -1.75
CA ILE A 266 11.17 -17.69 -1.93
C ILE A 266 9.99 -17.81 -0.95
N ILE A 267 9.99 -17.05 0.15
CA ILE A 267 8.92 -17.02 1.16
C ILE A 267 8.41 -15.59 1.40
#